data_7843c82a5893a99a0dec96a3c05612f2
#
_entry.id   7843c82a5893a99a0dec96a3c05612f2
#
_cell.length_a   1.000
_cell.length_b   1.000
_cell.length_c   1.000
_cell.angle_alpha   90.00
_cell.angle_beta   90.00
_cell.angle_gamma   90.00
#
_symmetry.space_group_name_H-M   'P 1'
#
loop_
_entity.id
_entity.type
_entity.pdbx_description
1 polymer ?
#
loop_
_entity_poly.entity_id
_entity_poly.type
_entity_poly.pdbx_seq_one_letter_code
_entity_poly.pdbx_strand_id
1 'polypeptide(L)'
;MAETTYLRYIRLKYGITLMELEEHSSFSNQYLSLLELGRANCTPRNAETLDRAMLDIILSRAEELMKLAQICYEHKGHLLDAVEVDPNEL
;
A
#
# COMPACT_ATOMS: atom_id res chain seq x y z
N MET A 1 -15.03 -1.28 -22.50
CA MET A 1 -14.34 -0.81 -21.30
C MET A 1 -14.99 -1.40 -20.05
N ALA A 2 -14.19 -1.83 -19.09
CA ALA A 2 -14.71 -2.28 -17.81
C ALA A 2 -14.78 -1.10 -16.85
N GLU A 3 -15.83 -1.05 -16.05
CA GLU A 3 -15.96 -0.06 -14.99
C GLU A 3 -15.50 -0.67 -13.67
N THR A 4 -14.84 0.16 -12.85
CA THR A 4 -14.42 -0.23 -11.51
C THR A 4 -14.39 1.02 -10.63
N THR A 5 -14.23 0.84 -9.33
CA THR A 5 -14.06 1.97 -8.43
C THR A 5 -12.63 2.51 -8.51
N TYR A 6 -12.46 3.80 -8.21
CA TYR A 6 -11.13 4.39 -8.13
C TYR A 6 -10.25 3.67 -7.11
N LEU A 7 -10.82 3.26 -5.98
CA LEU A 7 -10.08 2.52 -4.95
C LEU A 7 -9.46 1.26 -5.52
N ARG A 8 -10.26 0.44 -6.20
CA ARG A 8 -9.76 -0.79 -6.81
C ARG A 8 -8.72 -0.51 -7.89
N TYR A 9 -8.98 0.47 -8.76
CA TYR A 9 -8.06 0.86 -9.82
C TYR A 9 -6.69 1.27 -9.26
N ILE A 10 -6.69 2.18 -8.28
CA ILE A 10 -5.47 2.69 -7.66
C ILE A 10 -4.74 1.55 -6.94
N ARG A 11 -5.47 0.76 -6.19
CA ARG A 11 -4.89 -0.34 -5.42
C ARG A 11 -4.18 -1.34 -6.34
N LEU A 12 -4.84 -1.78 -7.39
CA LEU A 12 -4.26 -2.75 -8.32
C LEU A 12 -3.08 -2.16 -9.09
N LYS A 13 -3.18 -0.91 -9.52
CA LYS A 13 -2.12 -0.26 -10.28
C LYS A 13 -0.85 -0.08 -9.46
N TYR A 14 -0.99 0.22 -8.17
CA TYR A 14 0.16 0.52 -7.31
C TYR A 14 0.49 -0.61 -6.34
N GLY A 15 -0.09 -1.78 -6.54
CA GLY A 15 0.25 -2.96 -5.76
C GLY A 15 -0.10 -2.87 -4.28
N ILE A 16 -1.21 -2.23 -3.95
CA ILE A 16 -1.71 -2.15 -2.58
C ILE A 16 -2.67 -3.33 -2.36
N THR A 17 -2.39 -4.17 -1.36
CA THR A 17 -3.23 -5.32 -1.06
C THR A 17 -4.43 -4.94 -0.20
N LEU A 18 -5.48 -5.77 -0.23
CA LEU A 18 -6.61 -5.59 0.69
C LEU A 18 -6.17 -5.76 2.14
N MET A 19 -5.20 -6.63 2.40
CA MET A 19 -4.65 -6.81 3.74
C MET A 19 -3.98 -5.54 4.25
N GLU A 20 -3.20 -4.86 3.41
CA GLU A 20 -2.57 -3.59 3.75
C GLU A 20 -3.63 -2.54 4.07
N LEU A 21 -4.68 -2.48 3.26
CA LEU A 21 -5.79 -1.55 3.48
C LEU A 21 -6.56 -1.88 4.77
N GLU A 22 -6.75 -3.16 5.07
CA GLU A 22 -7.37 -3.60 6.32
C GLU A 22 -6.56 -3.14 7.54
N GLU A 23 -5.24 -3.26 7.47
CA GLU A 23 -4.36 -2.84 8.57
C GLU A 23 -4.47 -1.35 8.87
N HIS A 24 -4.64 -0.53 7.84
CA HIS A 24 -4.67 0.93 7.99
C HIS A 24 -6.07 1.51 8.16
N SER A 25 -7.11 0.80 7.75
CA SER A 25 -8.48 1.30 7.82
C SER A 25 -9.28 0.74 8.98
N SER A 26 -8.87 -0.41 9.53
CA SER A 26 -9.63 -1.21 10.48
C SER A 26 -10.93 -1.80 9.92
N PHE A 27 -11.14 -1.68 8.61
CA PHE A 27 -12.24 -2.37 7.95
C PHE A 27 -11.83 -3.81 7.63
N SER A 28 -12.80 -4.72 7.68
CA SER A 28 -12.54 -6.10 7.31
C SER A 28 -12.25 -6.23 5.81
N ASN A 29 -11.47 -7.24 5.45
CA ASN A 29 -11.17 -7.57 4.06
C ASN A 29 -12.46 -7.76 3.25
N GLN A 30 -13.46 -8.43 3.83
CA GLN A 30 -14.74 -8.68 3.18
C GLN A 30 -15.48 -7.37 2.90
N TYR A 31 -15.54 -6.45 3.86
CA TYR A 31 -16.20 -5.17 3.68
C TYR A 31 -15.49 -4.33 2.61
N LEU A 32 -14.16 -4.30 2.67
CA LEU A 32 -13.35 -3.59 1.65
C LEU A 32 -13.61 -4.13 0.26
N SER A 33 -13.68 -5.46 0.11
CA SER A 33 -13.98 -6.09 -1.16
C SER A 33 -15.35 -5.69 -1.70
N LEU A 34 -16.35 -5.65 -0.81
CA LEU A 34 -17.71 -5.23 -1.20
C LEU A 34 -17.76 -3.76 -1.61
N LEU A 35 -17.03 -2.90 -0.89
CA LEU A 35 -16.92 -1.48 -1.24
C LEU A 35 -16.28 -1.30 -2.62
N GLU A 36 -15.19 -2.01 -2.89
CA GLU A 36 -14.50 -1.95 -4.18
C GLU A 36 -15.36 -2.36 -5.35
N LEU A 37 -16.26 -3.31 -5.13
CA LEU A 37 -17.16 -3.81 -6.16
C LEU A 37 -18.46 -3.01 -6.27
N GLY A 38 -18.60 -1.98 -5.44
CA GLY A 38 -19.83 -1.18 -5.43
C GLY A 38 -21.03 -1.93 -4.86
N ARG A 39 -20.81 -2.98 -4.07
CA ARG A 39 -21.86 -3.84 -3.53
C ARG A 39 -22.21 -3.53 -2.07
N ALA A 40 -21.58 -2.54 -1.48
CA ALA A 40 -21.89 -2.05 -0.14
C ALA A 40 -21.94 -0.55 -0.16
N ASN A 41 -22.83 0.02 0.67
CA ASN A 41 -22.92 1.45 0.80
C ASN A 41 -21.75 1.98 1.62
N CYS A 42 -21.15 3.07 1.14
CA CYS A 42 -20.08 3.75 1.84
C CYS A 42 -20.62 5.07 2.39
N THR A 43 -20.65 5.17 3.72
CA THR A 43 -21.06 6.43 4.36
C THR A 43 -19.96 7.48 4.16
N PRO A 44 -20.28 8.79 4.27
CA PRO A 44 -19.23 9.83 4.20
C PRO A 44 -18.13 9.61 5.24
N ARG A 45 -18.47 9.13 6.43
CA ARG A 45 -17.49 8.82 7.47
C ARG A 45 -16.54 7.68 7.05
N ASN A 46 -17.09 6.63 6.44
CA ASN A 46 -16.29 5.52 5.96
C ASN A 46 -15.42 5.94 4.77
N ALA A 47 -15.90 6.83 3.92
CA ALA A 47 -15.09 7.38 2.84
C ALA A 47 -13.89 8.16 3.39
N GLU A 48 -14.07 8.95 4.43
CA GLU A 48 -12.98 9.64 5.11
C GLU A 48 -11.96 8.67 5.70
N THR A 49 -12.44 7.56 6.27
CA THR A 49 -11.56 6.51 6.81
C THR A 49 -10.71 5.90 5.71
N LEU A 50 -11.29 5.66 4.54
CA LEU A 50 -10.55 5.16 3.38
C LEU A 50 -9.51 6.16 2.89
N ASP A 51 -9.86 7.43 2.79
CA ASP A 51 -8.93 8.48 2.39
C ASP A 51 -7.73 8.54 3.34
N ARG A 52 -8.00 8.48 4.64
CA ARG A 52 -6.96 8.50 5.66
C ARG A 52 -6.08 7.27 5.59
N ALA A 53 -6.68 6.09 5.41
CA ALA A 53 -5.94 4.84 5.28
C ALA A 53 -5.01 4.88 4.06
N MET A 54 -5.49 5.38 2.93
CA MET A 54 -4.67 5.53 1.73
C MET A 54 -3.51 6.50 1.95
N LEU A 55 -3.77 7.62 2.63
CA LEU A 55 -2.72 8.58 2.94
C LEU A 55 -1.65 7.95 3.84
N ASP A 56 -2.06 7.19 4.86
CA ASP A 56 -1.13 6.49 5.75
C ASP A 56 -0.24 5.51 4.99
N ILE A 57 -0.82 4.75 4.07
CA ILE A 57 -0.07 3.84 3.21
C ILE A 57 0.94 4.60 2.35
N ILE A 58 0.51 5.69 1.73
CA ILE A 58 1.37 6.51 0.87
C ILE A 58 2.55 7.07 1.67
N LEU A 59 2.29 7.61 2.87
CA LEU A 59 3.34 8.17 3.72
C LEU A 59 4.31 7.10 4.19
N SER A 60 3.82 5.92 4.54
CA SER A 60 4.65 4.79 4.94
C SER A 60 5.57 4.35 3.80
N ARG A 61 5.03 4.23 2.59
CA ARG A 61 5.83 3.86 1.40
C ARG A 61 6.84 4.93 1.03
N ALA A 62 6.48 6.20 1.16
CA ALA A 62 7.40 7.30 0.90
C ALA A 62 8.60 7.25 1.85
N GLU A 63 8.36 6.96 3.13
CA GLU A 63 9.43 6.81 4.12
C GLU A 63 10.36 5.65 3.77
N GLU A 64 9.80 4.49 3.40
CA GLU A 64 10.58 3.33 2.98
C GLU A 64 11.41 3.62 1.73
N LEU A 65 10.84 4.32 0.76
CA LEU A 65 11.56 4.70 -0.47
C LEU A 65 12.70 5.67 -0.17
N MET A 66 12.52 6.57 0.78
CA MET A 66 13.59 7.47 1.21
C MET A 66 14.74 6.70 1.84
N LYS A 67 14.45 5.71 2.69
CA LYS A 67 15.47 4.83 3.26
C LYS A 67 16.18 4.03 2.19
N LEU A 68 15.45 3.49 1.24
CA LEU A 68 16.02 2.77 0.10
C LEU A 68 16.94 3.66 -0.72
N ALA A 69 16.52 4.89 -1.00
CA ALA A 69 17.33 5.84 -1.75
C ALA A 69 18.65 6.13 -1.04
N GLN A 70 18.62 6.27 0.28
CA GLN A 70 19.82 6.49 1.09
C GLN A 70 20.77 5.30 0.99
N ILE A 71 20.28 4.07 1.14
CA ILE A 71 21.09 2.87 1.03
C ILE A 71 21.74 2.78 -0.35
N CYS A 72 20.97 3.03 -1.41
CA CYS A 72 21.50 3.00 -2.77
C CYS A 72 22.55 4.08 -3.00
N TYR A 73 22.38 5.25 -2.42
CA TYR A 73 23.36 6.33 -2.51
C TYR A 73 24.66 5.97 -1.81
N GLU A 74 24.59 5.39 -0.60
CA GLU A 74 25.76 4.97 0.17
C GLU A 74 26.56 3.88 -0.55
N HIS A 75 25.89 3.07 -1.36
CA HIS A 75 26.51 1.95 -2.08
C HIS A 75 26.60 2.20 -3.58
N LYS A 76 26.59 3.45 -3.99
CA LYS A 76 26.65 3.81 -5.40
C LYS A 76 27.91 3.26 -6.05
N GLY A 77 27.73 2.48 -7.11
CA GLY A 77 28.83 1.80 -7.79
C GLY A 77 29.25 0.49 -7.14
N HIS A 78 28.62 0.10 -6.03
CA HIS A 78 28.99 -1.08 -5.24
C HIS A 78 27.79 -1.97 -4.91
N LEU A 79 26.71 -1.90 -5.66
CA LEU A 79 25.48 -2.66 -5.39
C LEU A 79 25.66 -4.18 -5.49
N LEU A 80 26.71 -4.64 -6.18
CA LEU A 80 26.99 -6.07 -6.31
C LEU A 80 27.99 -6.59 -5.28
N ASP A 81 28.47 -5.73 -4.38
CA ASP A 81 29.35 -6.15 -3.30
C ASP A 81 28.57 -7.02 -2.32
N ALA A 82 29.27 -7.96 -1.68
CA ALA A 82 28.65 -8.86 -0.73
C ALA A 82 28.28 -8.14 0.57
N VAL A 83 27.17 -8.55 1.15
CA VAL A 83 26.72 -8.07 2.46
C VAL A 83 26.18 -9.27 3.24
N GLU A 84 26.49 -9.31 4.54
CA GLU A 84 25.95 -10.35 5.41
C GLU A 84 24.56 -9.92 5.90
N VAL A 85 23.59 -10.80 5.69
CA VAL A 85 22.22 -10.58 6.14
C VAL A 85 21.70 -11.83 6.82
N ASP A 86 20.71 -11.66 7.68
CA ASP A 86 19.98 -12.79 8.26
C ASP A 86 19.28 -13.55 7.12
N PRO A 87 19.45 -14.89 7.01
CA PRO A 87 18.74 -15.65 5.99
C PRO A 87 17.22 -15.42 5.94
N ASN A 88 16.61 -15.03 7.06
CA ASN A 88 15.18 -14.75 7.13
C ASN A 88 14.80 -13.44 6.45
N GLU A 89 15.75 -12.58 6.09
CA GLU A 89 15.51 -11.32 5.39
C GLU A 89 15.49 -11.48 3.87
N LEU A 90 15.83 -12.66 3.39
CA LEU A 90 15.87 -12.93 1.94
C LEU A 90 14.61 -13.72 1.45
#